data_5edca07e9dd6741166cd1db83b637746
#
_entry.id   5edca07e9dd6741166cd1db83b637746
#
_cell.length_a   1.000
_cell.length_b   1.000
_cell.length_c   1.000
_cell.angle_alpha   90.00
_cell.angle_beta   90.00
_cell.angle_gamma   90.00
#
_symmetry.space_group_name_H-M   'P 1'
#
loop_
_entity.id
_entity.type
_entity.pdbx_description
1 polymer ?
#
loop_
_entity_poly.entity_id
_entity_poly.type
_entity_poly.pdbx_seq_one_letter_code
_entity_poly.pdbx_strand_id
1 'polypeptide(L)'
;MNMRFLYHALYRIVWPFFSLAHPVGARGRENIPEGGAVLCANHSALCDPILVCFACTLRWMVRPMAKIELSRVPALGWLLGKAGVIYVDRGHADVHAVKEALKWLKEGQKLLVFPEGTRVRKGEDVKGKSGAALFATRTG
;
A
#
# COMPACT_ATOMS: atom_id res chain seq x y z
N MET A 1 -10.92 1.81 -18.27
CA MET A 1 -11.28 0.82 -17.23
C MET A 1 -11.19 1.49 -15.87
N ASN A 2 -12.27 1.48 -15.10
CA ASN A 2 -12.34 2.17 -13.80
C ASN A 2 -11.40 1.45 -12.80
N MET A 3 -10.55 2.21 -12.11
CA MET A 3 -9.56 1.71 -11.15
C MET A 3 -10.21 0.92 -10.01
N ARG A 4 -11.36 1.40 -9.48
CA ARG A 4 -12.11 0.65 -8.45
C ARG A 4 -12.57 -0.71 -8.94
N PHE A 5 -13.06 -0.78 -10.17
CA PHE A 5 -13.49 -2.04 -10.78
C PHE A 5 -12.33 -3.04 -10.86
N LEU A 6 -11.17 -2.59 -11.38
CA LEU A 6 -9.99 -3.46 -11.47
C LEU A 6 -9.48 -3.91 -10.10
N TYR A 7 -9.44 -3.00 -9.12
CA TYR A 7 -9.06 -3.35 -7.76
C TYR A 7 -9.97 -4.45 -7.18
N HIS A 8 -11.29 -4.30 -7.34
CA HIS A 8 -12.25 -5.28 -6.86
C HIS A 8 -12.17 -6.61 -7.63
N ALA A 9 -11.93 -6.56 -8.94
CA ALA A 9 -11.75 -7.77 -9.76
C ALA A 9 -10.50 -8.54 -9.34
N LEU A 10 -9.37 -7.84 -9.21
CA LEU A 10 -8.11 -8.43 -8.73
C LEU A 10 -8.27 -9.02 -7.33
N TYR A 11 -8.92 -8.31 -6.41
CA TYR A 11 -9.19 -8.83 -5.08
C TYR A 11 -9.98 -10.14 -5.14
N ARG A 12 -11.08 -10.19 -5.89
CA ARG A 12 -11.95 -11.37 -5.98
C ARG A 12 -11.30 -12.56 -6.66
N ILE A 13 -10.38 -12.31 -7.60
CA ILE A 13 -9.65 -13.37 -8.32
C ILE A 13 -8.46 -13.84 -7.48
N VAL A 14 -7.65 -12.93 -6.97
CA VAL A 14 -6.39 -13.28 -6.30
C VAL A 14 -6.61 -13.79 -4.88
N TRP A 15 -7.59 -13.22 -4.15
CA TRP A 15 -7.85 -13.56 -2.76
C TRP A 15 -8.09 -15.06 -2.49
N PRO A 16 -8.95 -15.78 -3.23
CA PRO A 16 -9.19 -17.20 -2.97
C PRO A 16 -7.91 -18.05 -3.07
N PHE A 17 -7.10 -17.80 -4.09
CA PHE A 17 -5.83 -18.53 -4.29
C PHE A 17 -4.81 -18.15 -3.23
N PHE A 18 -4.73 -16.86 -2.91
CA PHE A 18 -3.77 -16.36 -1.94
C PHE A 18 -4.10 -16.79 -0.51
N SER A 19 -5.38 -16.80 -0.14
CA SER A 19 -5.85 -17.23 1.19
C SER A 19 -5.67 -18.73 1.46
N LEU A 20 -5.64 -19.53 0.39
CA LEU A 20 -5.35 -20.97 0.51
C LEU A 20 -3.89 -21.22 0.90
N ALA A 21 -2.96 -20.45 0.33
CA ALA A 21 -1.53 -20.53 0.64
C ALA A 21 -1.15 -19.75 1.91
N HIS A 22 -1.87 -18.67 2.20
CA HIS A 22 -1.62 -17.77 3.32
C HIS A 22 -2.93 -17.50 4.06
N PRO A 23 -3.30 -18.30 5.06
CA PRO A 23 -4.49 -18.05 5.86
C PRO A 23 -4.33 -16.73 6.64
N VAL A 24 -5.01 -15.69 6.20
CA VAL A 24 -4.93 -14.34 6.79
C VAL A 24 -6.13 -14.12 7.68
N GLY A 25 -5.87 -13.98 8.98
CA GLY A 25 -6.81 -13.42 9.93
C GLY A 25 -6.53 -11.94 10.17
N ALA A 26 -7.55 -11.10 10.13
CA ALA A 26 -7.42 -9.69 10.51
C ALA A 26 -8.41 -9.34 11.61
N ARG A 27 -7.92 -8.67 12.64
CA ARG A 27 -8.70 -8.15 13.77
C ARG A 27 -8.56 -6.64 13.81
N GLY A 28 -9.53 -5.93 14.41
CA GLY A 28 -9.47 -4.48 14.55
C GLY A 28 -9.79 -3.71 13.27
N ARG A 29 -10.41 -4.33 12.27
CA ARG A 29 -10.83 -3.63 11.03
C ARG A 29 -11.79 -2.48 11.31
N GLU A 30 -12.56 -2.58 12.36
CA GLU A 30 -13.48 -1.57 12.87
C GLU A 30 -12.76 -0.30 13.32
N ASN A 31 -11.47 -0.37 13.64
CA ASN A 31 -10.65 0.76 14.04
C ASN A 31 -10.08 1.55 12.84
N ILE A 32 -10.24 1.05 11.61
CA ILE A 32 -9.83 1.79 10.43
C ILE A 32 -10.79 2.98 10.26
N PRO A 33 -10.29 4.24 10.35
CA PRO A 33 -11.17 5.41 10.32
C PRO A 33 -11.84 5.55 8.95
N GLU A 34 -12.99 6.19 8.91
CA GLU A 34 -13.56 6.69 7.68
C GLU A 34 -12.68 7.82 7.12
N GLY A 35 -12.78 8.09 5.83
CA GLY A 35 -11.92 9.10 5.17
C GLY A 35 -10.51 8.62 4.90
N GLY A 36 -9.58 9.56 4.70
CA GLY A 36 -8.18 9.27 4.43
C GLY A 36 -7.45 8.80 5.67
N ALA A 37 -6.55 7.82 5.52
CA ALA A 37 -5.70 7.40 6.63
C ALA A 37 -4.37 6.82 6.11
N VAL A 38 -3.31 6.99 6.90
CA VAL A 38 -2.02 6.37 6.66
C VAL A 38 -1.93 5.07 7.45
N LEU A 39 -1.86 3.95 6.75
CA LEU A 39 -1.65 2.63 7.34
C LEU A 39 -0.15 2.36 7.38
N CYS A 40 0.39 2.19 8.56
CA CYS A 40 1.78 1.80 8.76
C CYS A 40 1.86 0.33 9.11
N ALA A 41 2.71 -0.40 8.42
CA ALA A 41 2.93 -1.83 8.65
C ALA A 41 4.43 -2.15 8.62
N ASN A 42 4.82 -3.22 9.30
CA ASN A 42 6.17 -3.77 9.20
C ASN A 42 6.36 -4.43 7.83
N HIS A 43 7.59 -4.39 7.31
CA HIS A 43 7.90 -4.98 6.00
C HIS A 43 8.94 -6.09 6.14
N SER A 44 8.49 -7.33 6.11
CA SER A 44 9.34 -8.52 6.24
C SER A 44 9.34 -9.38 4.97
N ALA A 45 8.24 -9.39 4.23
CA ALA A 45 8.06 -10.23 3.05
C ALA A 45 7.58 -9.43 1.83
N LEU A 46 7.84 -9.96 0.63
CA LEU A 46 7.38 -9.35 -0.62
C LEU A 46 5.86 -9.27 -0.72
N CYS A 47 5.15 -10.19 -0.08
CA CYS A 47 3.70 -10.28 -0.10
C CYS A 47 2.99 -9.37 0.92
N ASP A 48 3.71 -8.72 1.85
CA ASP A 48 3.08 -7.87 2.88
C ASP A 48 2.11 -6.82 2.31
N PRO A 49 2.42 -6.10 1.23
CA PRO A 49 1.46 -5.14 0.67
C PRO A 49 0.15 -5.80 0.25
N ILE A 50 0.23 -7.02 -0.31
CA ILE A 50 -0.94 -7.79 -0.73
C ILE A 50 -1.74 -8.24 0.49
N LEU A 51 -1.06 -8.74 1.52
CA LEU A 51 -1.67 -9.18 2.78
C LEU A 51 -2.43 -8.03 3.46
N VAL A 52 -1.83 -6.84 3.54
CA VAL A 52 -2.48 -5.66 4.13
C VAL A 52 -3.69 -5.23 3.30
N CYS A 53 -3.58 -5.18 1.97
CA CYS A 53 -4.71 -4.88 1.10
C CYS A 53 -5.87 -5.86 1.32
N PHE A 54 -5.58 -7.14 1.44
CA PHE A 54 -6.60 -8.17 1.71
C PHE A 54 -7.16 -8.08 3.14
N ALA A 55 -6.32 -7.77 4.12
CA ALA A 55 -6.76 -7.56 5.50
C ALA A 55 -7.76 -6.40 5.61
N CYS A 56 -7.57 -5.33 4.84
CA CYS A 56 -8.48 -4.17 4.79
C CYS A 56 -9.79 -4.43 4.04
N THR A 57 -9.92 -5.55 3.34
CA THR A 57 -11.08 -5.95 2.53
C THR A 57 -11.43 -4.99 1.38
N LEU A 58 -12.56 -5.25 0.70
CA LEU A 58 -13.04 -4.39 -0.41
C LEU A 58 -13.67 -3.07 0.08
N ARG A 59 -13.88 -2.91 1.40
CA ARG A 59 -14.44 -1.67 1.96
C ARG A 59 -13.49 -0.50 1.75
N TRP A 60 -12.18 -0.76 1.90
CA TRP A 60 -11.15 0.27 1.84
C TRP A 60 -10.25 0.07 0.62
N MET A 61 -10.15 1.09 -0.23
CA MET A 61 -9.12 1.09 -1.27
C MET A 61 -7.78 1.48 -0.64
N VAL A 62 -6.87 0.52 -0.59
CA VAL A 62 -5.53 0.69 -0.06
C VAL A 62 -4.56 0.98 -1.19
N ARG A 63 -3.74 2.01 -1.03
CA ARG A 63 -2.71 2.47 -1.97
C ARG A 63 -1.32 2.16 -1.42
N PRO A 64 -0.70 1.04 -1.78
CA PRO A 64 0.67 0.76 -1.36
C PRO A 64 1.66 1.68 -2.08
N MET A 65 2.71 2.08 -1.38
CA MET A 65 3.87 2.74 -2.00
C MET A 65 4.92 1.70 -2.37
N ALA A 66 5.41 1.73 -3.60
CA ALA A 66 6.40 0.79 -4.12
C ALA A 66 7.56 1.51 -4.82
N LYS A 67 8.70 0.82 -4.96
CA LYS A 67 9.84 1.34 -5.70
C LYS A 67 9.52 1.57 -7.18
N ILE A 68 10.02 2.67 -7.76
CA ILE A 68 9.81 3.02 -9.17
C ILE A 68 10.28 1.92 -10.13
N GLU A 69 11.33 1.16 -9.76
CA GLU A 69 11.86 0.07 -10.58
C GLU A 69 10.81 -1.02 -10.86
N LEU A 70 9.84 -1.18 -9.94
CA LEU A 70 8.76 -2.14 -10.14
C LEU A 70 7.83 -1.75 -11.31
N SER A 71 7.72 -0.46 -11.61
CA SER A 71 6.93 0.02 -12.75
C SER A 71 7.54 -0.40 -14.10
N ARG A 72 8.84 -0.69 -14.12
CA ARG A 72 9.57 -1.08 -15.32
C ARG A 72 9.46 -2.58 -15.65
N VAL A 73 8.93 -3.38 -14.74
CA VAL A 73 8.69 -4.81 -14.97
C VAL A 73 7.46 -4.95 -15.90
N PRO A 74 7.61 -5.51 -17.11
CA PRO A 74 6.52 -5.63 -18.06
C PRO A 74 5.31 -6.36 -17.45
N ALA A 75 4.11 -6.03 -17.87
CA ALA A 75 2.84 -6.51 -17.36
C ALA A 75 2.61 -6.25 -15.85
N LEU A 76 3.56 -6.60 -14.97
CA LEU A 76 3.45 -6.38 -13.53
C LEU A 76 3.36 -4.90 -13.18
N GLY A 77 4.26 -4.06 -13.72
CA GLY A 77 4.24 -2.61 -13.48
C GLY A 77 2.93 -1.99 -13.95
N TRP A 78 2.48 -2.35 -15.15
CA TRP A 78 1.18 -1.89 -15.65
C TRP A 78 0.03 -2.31 -14.73
N LEU A 79 -0.02 -3.59 -14.32
CA LEU A 79 -1.06 -4.14 -13.46
C LEU A 79 -1.10 -3.45 -12.09
N LEU A 80 0.06 -3.30 -11.44
CA LEU A 80 0.19 -2.65 -10.14
C LEU A 80 -0.21 -1.17 -10.21
N GLY A 81 0.20 -0.44 -11.26
CA GLY A 81 -0.23 0.94 -11.48
C GLY A 81 -1.75 1.06 -11.66
N LYS A 82 -2.35 0.15 -12.42
CA LYS A 82 -3.82 0.08 -12.57
C LYS A 82 -4.53 -0.33 -11.28
N ALA A 83 -3.89 -1.13 -10.43
CA ALA A 83 -4.38 -1.46 -9.09
C ALA A 83 -4.23 -0.30 -8.09
N GLY A 84 -3.50 0.76 -8.46
CA GLY A 84 -3.36 1.97 -7.66
C GLY A 84 -2.15 2.00 -6.76
N VAL A 85 -1.11 1.26 -7.08
CA VAL A 85 0.20 1.38 -6.44
C VAL A 85 0.82 2.73 -6.81
N ILE A 86 1.33 3.44 -5.82
CA ILE A 86 2.06 4.70 -5.99
C ILE A 86 3.55 4.36 -6.08
N TYR A 87 4.15 4.65 -7.24
CA TYR A 87 5.57 4.41 -7.44
C TYR A 87 6.40 5.57 -6.90
N VAL A 88 7.50 5.26 -6.21
CA VAL A 88 8.37 6.23 -5.54
C VAL A 88 9.81 6.02 -5.97
N ASP A 89 10.44 7.08 -6.44
CA ASP A 89 11.89 7.15 -6.56
C ASP A 89 12.50 7.43 -5.17
N ARG A 90 13.18 6.41 -4.62
CA ARG A 90 13.75 6.51 -3.27
C ARG A 90 15.11 7.23 -3.22
N GLY A 91 15.69 7.50 -4.37
CA GLY A 91 16.97 8.21 -4.52
C GLY A 91 16.87 9.72 -4.35
N HIS A 92 15.68 10.26 -4.55
CA HIS A 92 15.42 11.70 -4.56
C HIS A 92 14.11 12.05 -3.84
N ALA A 93 13.91 13.33 -3.55
CA ALA A 93 12.63 13.82 -3.02
C ALA A 93 11.58 13.75 -4.14
N ASP A 94 10.83 12.66 -4.19
CA ASP A 94 9.81 12.42 -5.20
C ASP A 94 8.53 13.24 -4.90
N VAL A 95 8.55 14.49 -5.36
CA VAL A 95 7.42 15.43 -5.17
C VAL A 95 6.14 14.91 -5.85
N HIS A 96 6.28 14.17 -6.97
CA HIS A 96 5.13 13.63 -7.69
C HIS A 96 4.43 12.54 -6.87
N ALA A 97 5.18 11.57 -6.35
CA ALA A 97 4.64 10.53 -5.49
C ALA A 97 4.00 11.11 -4.22
N VAL A 98 4.62 12.15 -3.63
CA VAL A 98 4.05 12.85 -2.46
C VAL A 98 2.72 13.53 -2.81
N LYS A 99 2.64 14.26 -3.92
CA LYS A 99 1.39 14.90 -4.37
C LYS A 99 0.29 13.89 -4.65
N GLU A 100 0.63 12.78 -5.30
CA GLU A 100 -0.31 11.71 -5.59
C GLU A 100 -0.84 11.07 -4.30
N ALA A 101 0.03 10.75 -3.35
CA ALA A 101 -0.37 10.20 -2.06
C ALA A 101 -1.31 11.13 -1.28
N LEU A 102 -0.97 12.43 -1.22
CA LEU A 102 -1.81 13.44 -0.57
C LEU A 102 -3.17 13.60 -1.25
N LYS A 103 -3.22 13.52 -2.59
CA LYS A 103 -4.48 13.54 -3.34
C LYS A 103 -5.38 12.38 -2.92
N TRP A 104 -4.86 11.15 -2.92
CA TRP A 104 -5.65 9.97 -2.56
C TRP A 104 -6.11 9.98 -1.10
N LEU A 105 -5.28 10.46 -0.17
CA LEU A 105 -5.67 10.65 1.22
C LEU A 105 -6.84 11.65 1.34
N LYS A 106 -6.78 12.79 0.66
CA LYS A 106 -7.88 13.78 0.62
C LYS A 106 -9.16 13.23 0.00
N GLU A 107 -9.06 12.28 -0.92
CA GLU A 107 -10.19 11.55 -1.51
C GLU A 107 -10.72 10.40 -0.61
N GLY A 108 -10.24 10.31 0.63
CA GLY A 108 -10.72 9.33 1.61
C GLY A 108 -10.12 7.93 1.46
N GLN A 109 -9.05 7.76 0.68
CA GLN A 109 -8.42 6.46 0.48
C GLN A 109 -7.35 6.19 1.54
N LYS A 110 -6.94 4.93 1.68
CA LYS A 110 -5.92 4.50 2.63
C LYS A 110 -4.57 4.43 1.95
N LEU A 111 -3.58 5.12 2.48
CA LEU A 111 -2.19 5.04 2.03
C LEU A 111 -1.45 4.00 2.87
N LEU A 112 -0.87 2.97 2.23
CA LEU A 112 -0.03 1.99 2.92
C LEU A 112 1.43 2.38 2.78
N VAL A 113 2.07 2.60 3.92
CA VAL A 113 3.48 2.93 4.03
C VAL A 113 4.18 1.89 4.90
N PHE A 114 5.36 1.46 4.47
CA PHE A 114 6.28 0.70 5.29
C PHE A 114 7.38 1.66 5.77
N PRO A 115 7.34 2.10 7.04
CA PRO A 115 8.24 3.15 7.54
C PRO A 115 9.72 2.80 7.40
N GLU A 116 10.07 1.52 7.46
CA GLU A 116 11.45 1.05 7.27
C GLU A 116 11.99 1.36 5.86
N GLY A 117 11.10 1.51 4.89
CA GLY A 117 11.43 1.78 3.50
C GLY A 117 12.15 0.64 2.77
N THR A 118 12.36 -0.47 3.42
CA THR A 118 12.94 -1.71 2.88
C THR A 118 12.40 -2.91 3.66
N ARG A 119 12.60 -4.11 3.14
CA ARG A 119 12.29 -5.33 3.90
C ARG A 119 13.32 -5.53 5.01
N VAL A 120 12.84 -5.77 6.22
CA VAL A 120 13.66 -6.00 7.41
C VAL A 120 13.72 -7.49 7.68
N ARG A 121 14.92 -8.04 7.80
CA ARG A 121 15.14 -9.44 8.16
C ARG A 121 15.10 -9.60 9.68
N LYS A 122 14.83 -10.83 10.14
CA LYS A 122 14.83 -11.14 11.57
C LYS A 122 16.19 -10.78 12.21
N GLY A 123 16.14 -9.92 13.24
CA GLY A 123 17.35 -9.44 13.96
C GLY A 123 17.96 -8.15 13.41
N GLU A 124 17.44 -7.59 12.31
CA GLU A 124 17.86 -6.26 11.84
C GLU A 124 17.08 -5.18 12.57
N ASP A 125 17.77 -4.15 13.05
CA ASP A 125 17.17 -2.93 13.59
C ASP A 125 17.24 -1.83 12.53
N VAL A 126 16.09 -1.46 12.00
CA VAL A 126 15.99 -0.43 10.97
C VAL A 126 15.12 0.72 11.47
N LYS A 127 15.71 1.90 11.54
CA LYS A 127 14.98 3.12 11.92
C LYS A 127 13.90 3.46 10.89
N GLY A 128 12.69 3.69 11.37
CA GLY A 128 11.58 4.16 10.55
C GLY A 128 11.85 5.56 9.98
N LYS A 129 11.45 5.77 8.74
CA LYS A 129 11.53 7.07 8.05
C LYS A 129 10.31 7.94 8.38
N SER A 130 10.49 9.25 8.40
CA SER A 130 9.44 10.22 8.73
C SER A 130 8.35 10.42 7.66
N GLY A 131 8.43 9.69 6.53
CA GLY A 131 7.49 9.84 5.43
C GLY A 131 6.02 9.62 5.83
N ALA A 132 5.73 8.63 6.67
CA ALA A 132 4.38 8.39 7.17
C ALA A 132 3.84 9.58 7.99
N ALA A 133 4.67 10.14 8.88
CA ALA A 133 4.32 11.32 9.67
C ALA A 133 4.06 12.54 8.77
N LEU A 134 4.87 12.73 7.71
CA LEU A 134 4.65 13.80 6.73
C LEU A 134 3.26 13.73 6.09
N PHE A 135 2.82 12.54 5.70
CA PHE A 135 1.49 12.35 5.10
C PHE A 135 0.38 12.62 6.12
N ALA A 136 0.50 12.07 7.32
CA ALA A 136 -0.49 12.25 8.38
C ALA A 136 -0.65 13.72 8.77
N THR A 137 0.45 14.46 8.96
CA THR A 137 0.39 15.88 9.37
C THR A 137 -0.11 16.82 8.27
N ARG A 138 -0.01 16.43 6.99
CA ARG A 138 -0.48 17.27 5.88
C ARG A 138 -1.93 17.02 5.47
N THR A 139 -2.54 15.99 5.98
CA THR A 139 -3.94 15.63 5.65
C THR A 139 -4.92 15.82 6.82
N GLY A 140 -4.42 16.10 8.01
CA GLY A 140 -5.21 16.34 9.22
C GLY A 140 -5.39 15.06 10.02
#